data_226c7e1ee35b33b3c1373bc3e3524135
#
_entry.id   226c7e1ee35b33b3c1373bc3e3524135
#
_cell.length_a   1.000
_cell.length_b   1.000
_cell.length_c   1.000
_cell.angle_alpha   90.00
_cell.angle_beta   90.00
_cell.angle_gamma   90.00
#
_symmetry.space_group_name_H-M   'P 1'
#
loop_
_entity.id
_entity.type
_entity.pdbx_description
1 polymer ?
#
loop_
_entity_poly.entity_id
_entity_poly.type
_entity_poly.pdbx_seq_one_letter_code
_entity_poly.pdbx_strand_id
1 'polypeptide(L)'
;TLLENPGEDVSVKQKELDFEKLIAENKALKDELTARRAEQQQTYVPKPLDLSEYKTRKIYIDTMLSEAGWIEGKNWINEVELPGMPNKSEVGYADYVLYDDTHKPLAVVEAKRTCVDASKGRQQAKLYADIIEKQCGRRPVIFLTNGFETRIDDGQYPERKVAAIYSKRDLEKLFNLRKARTSLKNVRVDKDIAGRYYQEGAIKAVCKAFDEKNRRKALLVMATGSGKTRTVIALCKVLLEHGWVKNILFLADRTSLVTQAKRAFVNLLPDLSVTNLCEEKDNFAAHCVFSTYQTMYNS
;
A
#
# COMPACT_ATOMS: atom_id res chain seq x y z
N THR A 1 -48.58 0.45 -65.18
CA THR A 1 -47.30 -0.09 -65.62
C THR A 1 -46.20 0.78 -65.12
N LEU A 2 -45.61 0.36 -63.98
CA LEU A 2 -44.39 0.92 -63.41
C LEU A 2 -43.22 0.29 -64.16
N LEU A 3 -42.42 1.09 -64.83
CA LEU A 3 -41.16 0.71 -65.46
C LEU A 3 -40.11 0.54 -64.31
N GLU A 4 -39.79 -0.69 -64.00
CA GLU A 4 -38.62 -1.01 -63.20
C GLU A 4 -37.35 -0.67 -64.00
N ASN A 5 -36.46 0.07 -63.40
CA ASN A 5 -35.20 0.54 -63.97
C ASN A 5 -34.15 -0.57 -63.80
N PRO A 6 -33.76 -1.32 -64.88
CA PRO A 6 -32.84 -2.47 -64.70
C PRO A 6 -31.39 -2.09 -64.34
N GLY A 7 -31.07 -0.80 -64.32
CA GLY A 7 -29.72 -0.32 -64.03
C GLY A 7 -29.40 -0.17 -62.51
N GLU A 8 -30.41 0.01 -61.66
CA GLU A 8 -30.20 0.16 -60.21
C GLU A 8 -29.90 -1.17 -59.49
N ASP A 9 -30.52 -2.26 -59.97
CA ASP A 9 -30.38 -3.59 -59.38
C ASP A 9 -28.97 -4.18 -59.61
N VAL A 10 -28.32 -3.87 -60.73
CA VAL A 10 -26.93 -4.28 -61.01
C VAL A 10 -25.91 -3.53 -60.13
N SER A 11 -26.16 -2.26 -59.91
CA SER A 11 -25.28 -1.43 -59.02
C SER A 11 -25.36 -1.82 -57.56
N VAL A 12 -26.52 -2.23 -57.06
CA VAL A 12 -26.71 -2.70 -55.68
C VAL A 12 -26.05 -4.05 -55.48
N LYS A 13 -26.24 -5.00 -56.39
CA LYS A 13 -25.57 -6.32 -56.34
C LYS A 13 -24.05 -6.22 -56.40
N GLN A 14 -23.51 -5.31 -57.18
CA GLN A 14 -22.07 -5.09 -57.26
C GLN A 14 -21.53 -4.55 -55.93
N LYS A 15 -22.22 -3.60 -55.28
CA LYS A 15 -21.86 -3.07 -53.94
C LYS A 15 -21.97 -4.11 -52.86
N GLU A 16 -22.95 -4.99 -52.90
CA GLU A 16 -23.08 -6.11 -51.96
C GLU A 16 -21.91 -7.09 -52.11
N LEU A 17 -21.50 -7.44 -53.33
CA LEU A 17 -20.36 -8.30 -53.60
C LEU A 17 -19.04 -7.69 -53.15
N ASP A 18 -18.85 -6.39 -53.35
CA ASP A 18 -17.67 -5.66 -52.90
C ASP A 18 -17.64 -5.54 -51.37
N PHE A 19 -18.82 -5.40 -50.72
CA PHE A 19 -18.93 -5.38 -49.27
C PHE A 19 -18.63 -6.76 -48.66
N GLU A 20 -19.11 -7.85 -49.26
CA GLU A 20 -18.76 -9.21 -48.81
C GLU A 20 -17.27 -9.51 -48.96
N LYS A 21 -16.64 -9.07 -50.07
CA LYS A 21 -15.17 -9.16 -50.23
C LYS A 21 -14.41 -8.40 -49.14
N LEU A 22 -14.83 -7.19 -48.82
CA LEU A 22 -14.24 -6.36 -47.78
C LEU A 22 -14.37 -7.01 -46.38
N ILE A 23 -15.50 -7.65 -46.09
CA ILE A 23 -15.72 -8.39 -44.86
C ILE A 23 -14.77 -9.61 -44.78
N ALA A 24 -14.65 -10.35 -45.91
CA ALA A 24 -13.75 -11.50 -45.97
C ALA A 24 -12.29 -11.11 -45.81
N GLU A 25 -11.83 -10.03 -46.44
CA GLU A 25 -10.48 -9.47 -46.28
C GLU A 25 -10.22 -8.98 -44.84
N ASN A 26 -11.16 -8.27 -44.22
CA ASN A 26 -11.04 -7.84 -42.82
C ASN A 26 -10.96 -9.02 -41.88
N LYS A 27 -11.71 -10.07 -42.12
CA LYS A 27 -11.63 -11.31 -41.31
C LYS A 27 -10.27 -11.99 -41.46
N ALA A 28 -9.80 -12.14 -42.71
CA ALA A 28 -8.47 -12.74 -42.98
C ALA A 28 -7.33 -11.94 -42.32
N LEU A 29 -7.36 -10.60 -42.41
CA LEU A 29 -6.40 -9.72 -41.76
C LEU A 29 -6.43 -9.82 -40.23
N LYS A 30 -7.63 -9.93 -39.62
CA LYS A 30 -7.76 -10.14 -38.18
C LYS A 30 -7.21 -11.49 -37.76
N ASP A 31 -7.46 -12.53 -38.51
CA ASP A 31 -6.96 -13.88 -38.23
C ASP A 31 -5.42 -13.92 -38.35
N GLU A 32 -4.86 -13.27 -39.37
CA GLU A 32 -3.41 -13.14 -39.57
C GLU A 32 -2.76 -12.33 -38.43
N LEU A 33 -3.35 -11.20 -38.03
CA LEU A 33 -2.87 -10.41 -36.88
C LEU A 33 -2.91 -11.20 -35.56
N THR A 34 -3.95 -12.00 -35.37
CA THR A 34 -4.10 -12.85 -34.19
C THR A 34 -3.05 -13.95 -34.18
N ALA A 35 -2.79 -14.59 -35.32
CA ALA A 35 -1.74 -15.59 -35.47
C ALA A 35 -0.35 -15.01 -35.21
N ARG A 36 -0.03 -13.85 -35.79
CA ARG A 36 1.25 -13.14 -35.55
C ARG A 36 1.43 -12.73 -34.11
N ARG A 37 0.36 -12.29 -33.41
CA ARG A 37 0.42 -11.97 -31.97
C ARG A 37 0.64 -13.22 -31.14
N ALA A 38 0.01 -14.32 -31.45
CA ALA A 38 0.21 -15.60 -30.75
C ALA A 38 1.64 -16.13 -30.95
N GLU A 39 2.19 -16.03 -32.16
CA GLU A 39 3.58 -16.41 -32.47
C GLU A 39 4.59 -15.49 -31.74
N GLN A 40 4.37 -14.18 -31.72
CA GLN A 40 5.18 -13.24 -30.94
C GLN A 40 5.10 -13.48 -29.44
N GLN A 41 3.95 -13.87 -28.90
CA GLN A 41 3.80 -14.22 -27.49
C GLN A 41 4.56 -15.51 -27.15
N GLN A 42 4.62 -16.49 -28.05
CA GLN A 42 5.36 -17.73 -27.83
C GLN A 42 6.88 -17.56 -27.93
N THR A 43 7.35 -16.59 -28.74
CA THR A 43 8.78 -16.32 -28.94
C THR A 43 9.33 -15.22 -28.04
N TYR A 44 8.45 -14.42 -27.40
CA TYR A 44 8.87 -13.36 -26.52
C TYR A 44 9.22 -13.92 -25.13
N VAL A 45 10.50 -14.15 -24.91
CA VAL A 45 11.05 -14.34 -23.57
C VAL A 45 11.40 -12.95 -23.04
N PRO A 46 10.66 -12.42 -22.05
CA PRO A 46 11.00 -11.12 -21.48
C PRO A 46 12.39 -11.21 -20.85
N LYS A 47 13.36 -10.54 -21.43
CA LYS A 47 14.65 -10.37 -20.77
C LYS A 47 14.46 -9.43 -19.58
N PRO A 48 14.87 -9.79 -18.37
CA PRO A 48 14.83 -8.89 -17.24
C PRO A 48 15.58 -7.60 -17.59
N LEU A 49 14.97 -6.46 -17.30
CA LEU A 49 15.63 -5.17 -17.49
C LEU A 49 16.81 -5.08 -16.52
N ASP A 50 18.03 -5.24 -17.02
CA ASP A 50 19.25 -5.17 -16.22
C ASP A 50 19.90 -3.79 -16.36
N LEU A 51 19.45 -2.85 -15.52
CA LEU A 51 20.08 -1.55 -15.39
C LEU A 51 21.12 -1.58 -14.27
N SER A 52 22.23 -0.87 -14.47
CA SER A 52 23.22 -0.67 -13.42
C SER A 52 22.56 0.03 -12.21
N GLU A 53 23.13 -0.13 -11.03
CA GLU A 53 22.63 0.48 -9.80
C GLU A 53 22.51 2.00 -9.93
N TYR A 54 23.51 2.65 -10.53
CA TYR A 54 23.47 4.08 -10.82
C TYR A 54 22.29 4.49 -11.71
N LYS A 55 22.04 3.76 -12.81
CA LYS A 55 20.89 4.03 -13.69
C LYS A 55 19.56 3.76 -12.98
N THR A 56 19.50 2.71 -12.17
CA THR A 56 18.31 2.40 -11.36
C THR A 56 17.99 3.53 -10.39
N ARG A 57 19.00 4.09 -9.73
CA ARG A 57 18.85 5.24 -8.84
C ARG A 57 18.30 6.45 -9.61
N LYS A 58 18.97 6.85 -10.69
CA LYS A 58 18.62 8.07 -11.45
C LYS A 58 17.26 8.00 -12.15
N ILE A 59 16.88 6.86 -12.69
CA ILE A 59 15.65 6.74 -13.50
C ILE A 59 14.44 6.45 -12.61
N TYR A 60 14.56 5.57 -11.62
CA TYR A 60 13.42 5.09 -10.84
C TYR A 60 13.36 5.67 -9.44
N ILE A 61 14.48 5.66 -8.70
CA ILE A 61 14.44 6.00 -7.27
C ILE A 61 14.36 7.51 -7.09
N ASP A 62 15.14 8.30 -7.83
CA ASP A 62 15.07 9.77 -7.77
C ASP A 62 13.67 10.26 -8.18
N THR A 63 13.07 9.65 -9.22
CA THR A 63 11.69 9.95 -9.63
C THR A 63 10.70 9.59 -8.53
N MET A 64 10.80 8.41 -7.94
CA MET A 64 9.93 7.96 -6.84
C MET A 64 10.04 8.88 -5.63
N LEU A 65 11.24 9.36 -5.29
CA LEU A 65 11.46 10.33 -4.21
C LEU A 65 10.80 11.68 -4.55
N SER A 66 10.99 12.17 -5.77
CA SER A 66 10.39 13.44 -6.22
C SER A 66 8.86 13.38 -6.22
N GLU A 67 8.26 12.28 -6.69
CA GLU A 67 6.81 12.05 -6.64
C GLU A 67 6.27 11.98 -5.21
N ALA A 68 7.05 11.44 -4.27
CA ALA A 68 6.71 11.43 -2.85
C ALA A 68 6.94 12.80 -2.16
N GLY A 69 7.35 13.84 -2.91
CA GLY A 69 7.54 15.20 -2.43
C GLY A 69 8.89 15.45 -1.75
N TRP A 70 9.88 14.60 -1.98
CA TRP A 70 11.24 14.82 -1.53
C TRP A 70 12.01 15.71 -2.50
N ILE A 71 12.90 16.58 -1.99
CA ILE A 71 13.69 17.55 -2.77
C ILE A 71 15.18 17.27 -2.56
N GLU A 72 15.90 17.03 -3.66
CA GLU A 72 17.36 16.79 -3.65
C GLU A 72 18.11 17.94 -3.03
N GLY A 73 19.09 17.63 -2.19
CA GLY A 73 19.92 18.63 -1.51
C GLY A 73 19.22 19.40 -0.38
N LYS A 74 17.90 19.28 -0.23
CA LYS A 74 17.13 19.93 0.84
C LYS A 74 16.75 18.95 1.95
N ASN A 75 16.01 17.90 1.60
CA ASN A 75 15.51 16.92 2.57
C ASN A 75 15.82 15.48 2.18
N TRP A 76 16.56 15.25 1.09
CA TRP A 76 17.25 14.01 0.84
C TRP A 76 18.64 14.26 0.24
N ILE A 77 19.59 13.40 0.62
CA ILE A 77 20.98 13.45 0.19
C ILE A 77 21.36 12.04 -0.24
N ASN A 78 22.08 11.94 -1.35
CA ASN A 78 22.63 10.69 -1.86
C ASN A 78 24.09 10.49 -1.42
N GLU A 79 24.54 9.22 -1.42
CA GLU A 79 25.91 8.84 -1.12
C GLU A 79 26.44 9.41 0.21
N VAL A 80 25.60 9.33 1.25
CA VAL A 80 25.94 9.87 2.57
C VAL A 80 27.00 9.01 3.26
N GLU A 81 28.14 9.63 3.57
CA GLU A 81 29.23 8.98 4.28
C GLU A 81 28.86 8.71 5.74
N LEU A 82 29.03 7.47 6.18
CA LEU A 82 28.72 7.00 7.51
C LEU A 82 29.99 6.32 8.13
N PRO A 83 30.68 7.00 9.04
CA PRO A 83 31.82 6.43 9.76
C PRO A 83 31.37 5.41 10.80
N GLY A 84 32.22 4.42 11.09
CA GLY A 84 31.97 3.38 12.10
C GLY A 84 31.41 2.07 11.53
N MET A 85 31.58 1.83 10.24
CA MET A 85 31.25 0.55 9.60
C MET A 85 32.23 -0.55 10.04
N PRO A 86 31.76 -1.81 10.20
CA PRO A 86 32.62 -2.94 10.54
C PRO A 86 33.36 -3.50 9.31
N ASN A 87 33.91 -2.64 8.48
CA ASN A 87 34.71 -2.97 7.30
C ASN A 87 36.15 -2.42 7.48
N LYS A 88 37.07 -2.79 6.57
CA LYS A 88 38.47 -2.35 6.65
C LYS A 88 38.66 -0.83 6.54
N SER A 89 37.74 -0.13 5.87
CA SER A 89 37.79 1.32 5.70
C SER A 89 37.09 2.07 6.85
N GLU A 90 36.38 1.36 7.74
CA GLU A 90 35.54 1.91 8.81
C GLU A 90 34.50 2.92 8.31
N VAL A 91 34.27 2.99 7.00
CA VAL A 91 33.35 3.93 6.34
C VAL A 91 32.42 3.18 5.41
N GLY A 92 31.16 3.63 5.36
CA GLY A 92 30.17 3.19 4.38
C GLY A 92 29.46 4.39 3.76
N TYR A 93 28.80 4.14 2.64
CA TYR A 93 28.05 5.16 1.91
C TYR A 93 26.61 4.68 1.77
N ALA A 94 25.68 5.38 2.43
CA ALA A 94 24.26 5.11 2.26
C ALA A 94 23.78 5.72 0.94
N ASP A 95 23.10 4.93 0.10
CA ASP A 95 22.63 5.41 -1.21
C ASP A 95 21.78 6.67 -1.08
N TYR A 96 20.84 6.71 -0.10
CA TYR A 96 20.08 7.91 0.23
C TYR A 96 19.77 7.96 1.72
N VAL A 97 19.77 9.18 2.27
CA VAL A 97 19.24 9.50 3.59
C VAL A 97 18.20 10.60 3.47
N LEU A 98 17.03 10.36 4.04
CA LEU A 98 15.89 11.27 4.02
C LEU A 98 15.78 11.98 5.37
N TYR A 99 15.59 13.31 5.36
CA TYR A 99 15.64 14.14 6.56
C TYR A 99 14.32 14.87 6.80
N ASP A 100 14.04 15.17 8.07
CA ASP A 100 12.99 16.11 8.45
C ASP A 100 13.48 17.58 8.34
N ASP A 101 12.61 18.55 8.65
CA ASP A 101 12.93 19.96 8.59
C ASP A 101 14.01 20.40 9.61
N THR A 102 14.29 19.56 10.61
CA THR A 102 15.36 19.78 11.59
C THR A 102 16.65 19.07 11.23
N HIS A 103 16.77 18.57 10.01
CA HIS A 103 17.88 17.74 9.52
C HIS A 103 18.13 16.47 10.36
N LYS A 104 17.09 15.92 11.00
CA LYS A 104 17.19 14.60 11.63
C LYS A 104 16.79 13.53 10.63
N PRO A 105 17.56 12.45 10.51
CA PRO A 105 17.26 11.35 9.59
C PRO A 105 15.91 10.70 9.90
N LEU A 106 15.06 10.58 8.87
CA LEU A 106 13.79 9.88 8.90
C LEU A 106 13.91 8.48 8.29
N ALA A 107 14.65 8.34 7.20
CA ALA A 107 14.83 7.06 6.55
C ALA A 107 16.18 6.94 5.85
N VAL A 108 16.62 5.70 5.68
CA VAL A 108 17.71 5.29 4.81
C VAL A 108 17.09 4.47 3.67
N VAL A 109 17.52 4.75 2.45
CA VAL A 109 17.14 3.96 1.27
C VAL A 109 18.38 3.29 0.72
N GLU A 110 18.33 1.98 0.60
CA GLU A 110 19.35 1.16 -0.04
C GLU A 110 18.85 0.69 -1.39
N ALA A 111 19.61 1.00 -2.43
CA ALA A 111 19.30 0.68 -3.81
C ALA A 111 20.01 -0.59 -4.29
N LYS A 112 19.38 -1.30 -5.20
CA LYS A 112 19.98 -2.42 -5.93
C LYS A 112 19.64 -2.33 -7.41
N ARG A 113 20.42 -3.02 -8.24
CA ARG A 113 20.14 -3.14 -9.68
C ARG A 113 18.75 -3.72 -9.93
N THR A 114 18.12 -3.34 -11.02
CA THR A 114 16.75 -3.76 -11.36
C THR A 114 16.55 -5.28 -11.41
N CYS A 115 17.56 -6.04 -11.79
CA CYS A 115 17.52 -7.50 -11.85
C CYS A 115 17.87 -8.19 -10.51
N VAL A 116 18.23 -7.45 -9.48
CA VAL A 116 18.64 -7.95 -8.17
C VAL A 116 17.53 -7.82 -7.17
N ASP A 117 17.35 -8.83 -6.31
CA ASP A 117 16.37 -8.77 -5.19
C ASP A 117 16.74 -7.61 -4.27
N ALA A 118 15.76 -6.73 -4.03
CA ALA A 118 15.92 -5.57 -3.15
C ALA A 118 16.39 -5.95 -1.74
N SER A 119 16.03 -7.14 -1.26
CA SER A 119 16.40 -7.62 0.09
C SER A 119 17.90 -7.89 0.28
N LYS A 120 18.69 -7.98 -0.80
CA LYS A 120 20.15 -8.20 -0.71
C LYS A 120 20.89 -7.06 -0.01
N GLY A 121 20.36 -5.83 -0.03
CA GLY A 121 20.91 -4.67 0.71
C GLY A 121 20.59 -4.63 2.19
N ARG A 122 19.77 -5.57 2.71
CA ARG A 122 19.23 -5.52 4.08
C ARG A 122 20.29 -5.38 5.17
N GLN A 123 21.33 -6.18 5.12
CA GLN A 123 22.37 -6.16 6.15
C GLN A 123 23.11 -4.82 6.18
N GLN A 124 23.44 -4.30 5.01
CA GLN A 124 24.12 -3.03 4.85
C GLN A 124 23.24 -1.87 5.35
N ALA A 125 21.98 -1.83 4.93
CA ALA A 125 21.05 -0.80 5.37
C ALA A 125 20.79 -0.84 6.89
N LYS A 126 20.77 -2.02 7.52
CA LYS A 126 20.67 -2.16 8.99
C LYS A 126 21.89 -1.57 9.68
N LEU A 127 23.09 -1.82 9.21
CA LEU A 127 24.31 -1.24 9.77
C LEU A 127 24.28 0.30 9.66
N TYR A 128 23.84 0.84 8.53
CA TYR A 128 23.67 2.28 8.38
C TYR A 128 22.65 2.84 9.37
N ALA A 129 21.50 2.18 9.52
CA ALA A 129 20.50 2.60 10.49
C ALA A 129 21.00 2.54 11.94
N ASP A 130 21.81 1.53 12.30
CA ASP A 130 22.42 1.41 13.63
C ASP A 130 23.43 2.54 13.91
N ILE A 131 24.22 2.93 12.92
CA ILE A 131 25.17 4.04 13.02
C ILE A 131 24.41 5.36 13.20
N ILE A 132 23.43 5.62 12.37
CA ILE A 132 22.61 6.84 12.44
C ILE A 132 21.86 6.93 13.76
N GLU A 133 21.34 5.83 14.26
CA GLU A 133 20.67 5.77 15.56
C GLU A 133 21.64 6.16 16.72
N LYS A 134 22.86 5.66 16.69
CA LYS A 134 23.90 6.03 17.68
C LYS A 134 24.26 7.51 17.61
N GLN A 135 24.34 8.09 16.43
CA GLN A 135 24.70 9.49 16.22
C GLN A 135 23.57 10.46 16.56
N CYS A 136 22.33 10.13 16.16
CA CYS A 136 21.19 11.06 16.20
C CYS A 136 20.14 10.71 17.26
N GLY A 137 20.28 9.58 17.98
CA GLY A 137 19.33 9.11 18.99
C GLY A 137 17.98 8.69 18.43
N ARG A 138 17.87 8.52 17.09
CA ARG A 138 16.64 8.10 16.40
C ARG A 138 16.97 7.10 15.31
N ARG A 139 16.44 5.87 15.42
CA ARG A 139 16.58 4.87 14.37
C ARG A 139 15.76 5.24 13.15
N PRO A 140 16.38 5.45 11.98
CA PRO A 140 15.65 5.72 10.75
C PRO A 140 14.87 4.50 10.28
N VAL A 141 13.84 4.72 9.47
CA VAL A 141 13.17 3.67 8.70
C VAL A 141 14.08 3.22 7.58
N ILE A 142 14.10 1.94 7.27
CA ILE A 142 14.89 1.39 6.17
C ILE A 142 13.95 1.10 5.00
N PHE A 143 14.30 1.60 3.81
CA PHE A 143 13.72 1.18 2.54
C PHE A 143 14.77 0.43 1.74
N LEU A 144 14.37 -0.70 1.18
CA LEU A 144 15.16 -1.49 0.25
C LEU A 144 14.44 -1.47 -1.10
N THR A 145 15.13 -1.08 -2.18
CA THR A 145 14.46 -0.98 -3.47
C THR A 145 15.41 -1.33 -4.63
N ASN A 146 14.82 -1.87 -5.70
CA ASN A 146 15.48 -2.07 -6.99
C ASN A 146 14.77 -1.29 -8.12
N GLY A 147 13.94 -0.32 -7.76
CA GLY A 147 13.15 0.47 -8.68
C GLY A 147 11.78 -0.12 -9.03
N PHE A 148 11.60 -1.45 -8.93
CA PHE A 148 10.32 -2.14 -9.17
C PHE A 148 9.68 -2.69 -7.91
N GLU A 149 10.50 -3.15 -6.99
CA GLU A 149 10.05 -3.63 -5.69
C GLU A 149 10.64 -2.73 -4.61
N THR A 150 9.76 -2.23 -3.74
CA THR A 150 10.15 -1.47 -2.56
C THR A 150 9.70 -2.21 -1.30
N ARG A 151 10.60 -2.36 -0.35
CA ARG A 151 10.37 -2.98 0.95
C ARG A 151 10.68 -1.99 2.06
N ILE A 152 9.97 -2.10 3.17
CA ILE A 152 10.17 -1.29 4.37
C ILE A 152 10.50 -2.17 5.57
N ASP A 153 11.53 -1.78 6.33
CA ASP A 153 11.78 -2.23 7.70
C ASP A 153 11.67 -1.01 8.62
N ASP A 154 10.59 -0.95 9.37
CA ASP A 154 10.32 0.15 10.28
C ASP A 154 10.76 -0.14 11.73
N GLY A 155 11.43 -1.25 11.94
CA GLY A 155 11.92 -1.67 13.26
C GLY A 155 10.83 -2.13 14.23
N GLN A 156 9.56 -1.99 13.89
CA GLN A 156 8.43 -2.45 14.72
C GLN A 156 7.75 -3.69 14.18
N TYR A 157 7.61 -3.76 12.85
CA TYR A 157 6.96 -4.86 12.17
C TYR A 157 7.97 -5.61 11.30
N PRO A 158 7.69 -6.87 10.96
CA PRO A 158 8.51 -7.60 10.00
C PRO A 158 8.62 -6.82 8.69
N GLU A 159 9.79 -6.91 8.05
CA GLU A 159 10.02 -6.35 6.73
C GLU A 159 8.92 -6.77 5.76
N ARG A 160 8.43 -5.83 4.97
CA ARG A 160 7.28 -6.04 4.07
C ARG A 160 7.39 -5.21 2.80
N LYS A 161 6.72 -5.66 1.74
CA LYS A 161 6.57 -4.88 0.51
C LYS A 161 5.63 -3.70 0.74
N VAL A 162 5.97 -2.58 0.10
CA VAL A 162 5.16 -1.36 0.05
C VAL A 162 5.10 -0.86 -1.39
N ALA A 163 4.11 -0.04 -1.70
CA ALA A 163 3.90 0.47 -3.07
C ALA A 163 5.01 1.44 -3.51
N ALA A 164 5.48 2.29 -2.58
CA ALA A 164 6.50 3.29 -2.85
C ALA A 164 7.24 3.69 -1.56
N ILE A 165 8.28 4.50 -1.68
CA ILE A 165 8.91 5.20 -0.56
C ILE A 165 7.90 6.20 0.01
N TYR A 166 7.79 6.25 1.33
CA TYR A 166 6.82 7.10 2.01
C TYR A 166 7.19 8.58 1.89
N SER A 167 6.17 9.43 1.83
CA SER A 167 6.35 10.87 1.93
C SER A 167 6.92 11.27 3.30
N LYS A 168 7.52 12.46 3.38
CA LYS A 168 7.99 13.04 4.64
C LYS A 168 6.88 13.05 5.70
N ARG A 169 5.68 13.51 5.33
CA ARG A 169 4.50 13.56 6.21
C ARG A 169 4.12 12.17 6.75
N ASP A 170 4.22 11.14 5.94
CA ASP A 170 3.87 9.78 6.37
C ASP A 170 4.93 9.18 7.29
N LEU A 171 6.21 9.47 7.04
CA LEU A 171 7.28 9.08 7.97
C LEU A 171 7.16 9.81 9.32
N GLU A 172 6.89 11.11 9.31
CA GLU A 172 6.65 11.88 10.54
C GLU A 172 5.46 11.36 11.33
N LYS A 173 4.34 11.04 10.65
CA LYS A 173 3.19 10.37 11.27
C LYS A 173 3.58 9.03 11.91
N LEU A 174 4.38 8.22 11.21
CA LEU A 174 4.84 6.93 11.71
C LEU A 174 5.68 7.10 12.99
N PHE A 175 6.58 8.08 13.04
CA PHE A 175 7.35 8.38 14.24
C PHE A 175 6.49 8.93 15.38
N ASN A 176 5.53 9.79 15.09
CA ASN A 176 4.60 10.31 16.08
C ASN A 176 3.69 9.21 16.66
N LEU A 177 3.22 8.29 15.83
CA LEU A 177 2.48 7.11 16.29
C LEU A 177 3.33 6.23 17.21
N ARG A 178 4.61 6.02 16.86
CA ARG A 178 5.53 5.25 17.71
C ARG A 178 5.69 5.87 19.11
N LYS A 179 5.83 7.19 19.17
CA LYS A 179 5.96 7.93 20.46
C LYS A 179 4.67 7.92 21.27
N ALA A 180 3.50 7.95 20.62
CA ALA A 180 2.20 7.98 21.28
C ALA A 180 1.73 6.61 21.78
N ARG A 181 2.34 5.52 21.31
CA ARG A 181 1.94 4.15 21.68
C ARG A 181 2.30 3.84 23.11
N THR A 182 1.31 3.34 23.84
CA THR A 182 1.49 2.72 25.15
C THR A 182 1.28 1.22 25.07
N SER A 183 1.80 0.44 26.03
CA SER A 183 1.71 -1.01 26.01
C SER A 183 0.28 -1.51 26.07
N LEU A 184 -0.02 -2.58 25.32
CA LEU A 184 -1.30 -3.27 25.31
C LEU A 184 -1.31 -4.50 26.25
N LYS A 185 -0.31 -4.71 27.11
CA LYS A 185 -0.20 -5.92 27.94
C LYS A 185 -1.34 -6.07 28.95
N ASN A 186 -1.76 -4.98 29.60
CA ASN A 186 -2.73 -4.98 30.67
C ASN A 186 -3.95 -4.11 30.35
N VAL A 187 -4.41 -4.19 29.11
CA VAL A 187 -5.57 -3.40 28.66
C VAL A 187 -6.84 -3.78 29.42
N ARG A 188 -7.60 -2.77 29.83
CA ARG A 188 -8.95 -2.94 30.32
C ARG A 188 -9.91 -2.89 29.14
N VAL A 189 -10.66 -3.96 28.99
CA VAL A 189 -11.73 -4.01 27.99
C VAL A 189 -12.99 -3.41 28.61
N ASP A 190 -13.62 -2.50 27.90
CA ASP A 190 -14.89 -1.91 28.30
C ASP A 190 -15.99 -2.99 28.30
N LYS A 191 -16.49 -3.33 29.48
CA LYS A 191 -17.47 -4.39 29.67
C LYS A 191 -18.87 -4.01 29.18
N ASP A 192 -19.16 -2.72 29.11
CA ASP A 192 -20.43 -2.23 28.57
C ASP A 192 -20.49 -2.42 27.05
N ILE A 193 -19.32 -2.44 26.39
CA ILE A 193 -19.20 -2.72 24.96
C ILE A 193 -19.04 -4.23 24.72
N ALA A 194 -18.10 -4.90 25.41
CA ALA A 194 -17.75 -6.32 25.19
C ALA A 194 -17.57 -7.04 26.52
N GLY A 195 -18.69 -7.38 27.17
CA GLY A 195 -18.70 -7.93 28.53
C GLY A 195 -18.58 -9.45 28.63
N ARG A 196 -18.60 -10.18 27.52
CA ARG A 196 -18.51 -11.64 27.56
C ARG A 196 -17.07 -12.10 27.63
N TYR A 197 -16.77 -13.13 28.41
CA TYR A 197 -15.40 -13.61 28.66
C TYR A 197 -14.61 -13.91 27.36
N TYR A 198 -15.26 -14.51 26.36
CA TYR A 198 -14.62 -14.83 25.11
C TYR A 198 -14.33 -13.60 24.22
N GLN A 199 -15.14 -12.54 24.35
CA GLN A 199 -14.89 -11.27 23.67
C GLN A 199 -13.65 -10.59 24.27
N GLU A 200 -13.58 -10.53 25.59
CA GLU A 200 -12.41 -10.02 26.32
C GLU A 200 -11.16 -10.84 25.97
N GLY A 201 -11.24 -12.17 25.96
CA GLY A 201 -10.17 -13.06 25.57
C GLY A 201 -9.68 -12.82 24.13
N ALA A 202 -10.59 -12.63 23.20
CA ALA A 202 -10.27 -12.32 21.80
C ALA A 202 -9.55 -10.97 21.66
N ILE A 203 -10.03 -9.92 22.33
CA ILE A 203 -9.41 -8.59 22.33
C ILE A 203 -7.99 -8.67 22.91
N LYS A 204 -7.81 -9.29 24.07
CA LYS A 204 -6.49 -9.48 24.71
C LYS A 204 -5.53 -10.29 23.82
N ALA A 205 -6.02 -11.30 23.11
CA ALA A 205 -5.21 -12.08 22.17
C ALA A 205 -4.72 -11.23 20.98
N VAL A 206 -5.57 -10.35 20.43
CA VAL A 206 -5.17 -9.40 19.37
C VAL A 206 -4.15 -8.40 19.90
N CYS A 207 -4.40 -7.81 21.08
CA CYS A 207 -3.49 -6.87 21.74
C CYS A 207 -2.11 -7.50 21.94
N LYS A 208 -2.07 -8.72 22.45
CA LYS A 208 -0.82 -9.49 22.62
C LYS A 208 -0.12 -9.76 21.29
N ALA A 209 -0.88 -10.10 20.23
CA ALA A 209 -0.30 -10.33 18.91
C ALA A 209 0.32 -9.06 18.32
N PHE A 210 -0.28 -7.90 18.56
CA PHE A 210 0.23 -6.62 18.07
C PHE A 210 1.42 -6.14 18.89
N ASP A 211 1.33 -6.11 20.20
CA ASP A 211 2.35 -5.53 21.11
C ASP A 211 3.57 -6.45 21.29
N GLU A 212 3.36 -7.73 21.64
CA GLU A 212 4.48 -8.64 21.96
C GLU A 212 5.05 -9.34 20.71
N LYS A 213 4.20 -9.66 19.71
CA LYS A 213 4.60 -10.42 18.52
C LYS A 213 4.79 -9.56 17.28
N ASN A 214 4.65 -8.25 17.40
CA ASN A 214 4.76 -7.29 16.28
C ASN A 214 3.93 -7.68 15.04
N ARG A 215 2.75 -8.29 15.25
CA ARG A 215 1.85 -8.66 14.15
C ARG A 215 1.10 -7.43 13.66
N ARG A 216 0.81 -7.37 12.36
CA ARG A 216 0.01 -6.31 11.73
C ARG A 216 -1.39 -6.77 11.36
N LYS A 217 -1.64 -8.07 11.44
CA LYS A 217 -2.90 -8.70 11.06
C LYS A 217 -3.36 -9.63 12.17
N ALA A 218 -4.66 -9.66 12.40
CA ALA A 218 -5.32 -10.62 13.26
C ALA A 218 -6.60 -11.12 12.59
N LEU A 219 -6.93 -12.39 12.78
CA LEU A 219 -8.17 -12.99 12.34
C LEU A 219 -8.99 -13.38 13.56
N LEU A 220 -10.21 -12.87 13.64
CA LEU A 220 -11.21 -13.26 14.64
C LEU A 220 -12.31 -14.09 13.98
N VAL A 221 -12.42 -15.36 14.35
CA VAL A 221 -13.48 -16.25 13.89
C VAL A 221 -14.50 -16.38 15.01
N MET A 222 -15.70 -15.87 14.76
CA MET A 222 -16.76 -15.78 15.75
C MET A 222 -18.11 -16.19 15.14
N ALA A 223 -18.91 -16.95 15.88
CA ALA A 223 -20.25 -17.40 15.45
C ALA A 223 -21.20 -16.20 15.22
N THR A 224 -22.26 -16.43 14.46
CA THR A 224 -23.34 -15.44 14.31
C THR A 224 -24.03 -15.21 15.67
N GLY A 225 -24.36 -13.95 15.99
CA GLY A 225 -24.96 -13.59 17.29
C GLY A 225 -23.99 -13.51 18.47
N SER A 226 -22.71 -13.87 18.31
CA SER A 226 -21.70 -13.80 19.38
C SER A 226 -21.23 -12.38 19.72
N GLY A 227 -21.69 -11.36 18.99
CA GLY A 227 -21.32 -9.96 19.21
C GLY A 227 -20.04 -9.54 18.52
N LYS A 228 -19.75 -10.06 17.31
CA LYS A 228 -18.58 -9.68 16.48
C LYS A 228 -18.37 -8.18 16.42
N THR A 229 -19.41 -7.42 16.08
CA THR A 229 -19.33 -5.96 15.95
C THR A 229 -18.95 -5.29 17.28
N ARG A 230 -19.54 -5.70 18.40
CA ARG A 230 -19.20 -5.17 19.72
C ARG A 230 -17.74 -5.48 20.11
N THR A 231 -17.27 -6.69 19.80
CA THR A 231 -15.86 -7.10 20.04
C THR A 231 -14.91 -6.21 19.24
N VAL A 232 -15.19 -5.94 17.96
CA VAL A 232 -14.36 -5.07 17.12
C VAL A 232 -14.42 -3.62 17.61
N ILE A 233 -15.58 -3.10 18.01
CA ILE A 233 -15.70 -1.74 18.56
C ILE A 233 -14.87 -1.59 19.84
N ALA A 234 -14.96 -2.54 20.77
CA ALA A 234 -14.17 -2.52 21.99
C ALA A 234 -12.66 -2.62 21.71
N LEU A 235 -12.24 -3.43 20.74
CA LEU A 235 -10.86 -3.48 20.28
C LEU A 235 -10.42 -2.13 19.69
N CYS A 236 -11.23 -1.51 18.84
CA CYS A 236 -10.96 -0.18 18.28
C CYS A 236 -10.77 0.87 19.39
N LYS A 237 -11.64 0.86 20.41
CA LYS A 237 -11.53 1.74 21.58
C LYS A 237 -10.19 1.58 22.26
N VAL A 238 -9.80 0.36 22.60
CA VAL A 238 -8.50 0.05 23.23
C VAL A 238 -7.34 0.55 22.38
N LEU A 239 -7.34 0.31 21.06
CA LEU A 239 -6.26 0.72 20.17
C LEU A 239 -6.17 2.24 20.00
N LEU A 240 -7.29 2.96 20.03
CA LEU A 240 -7.35 4.42 20.01
C LEU A 240 -6.79 5.01 21.31
N GLU A 241 -7.29 4.55 22.46
CA GLU A 241 -6.87 5.01 23.79
C GLU A 241 -5.37 4.81 24.04
N HIS A 242 -4.79 3.73 23.51
CA HIS A 242 -3.37 3.42 23.66
C HIS A 242 -2.50 3.97 22.51
N GLY A 243 -3.04 4.83 21.63
CA GLY A 243 -2.30 5.51 20.57
C GLY A 243 -1.80 4.58 19.44
N TRP A 244 -2.35 3.37 19.32
CA TRP A 244 -1.96 2.41 18.26
C TRP A 244 -2.56 2.76 16.91
N VAL A 245 -3.73 3.35 16.91
CA VAL A 245 -4.43 3.83 15.71
C VAL A 245 -4.97 5.24 15.93
N LYS A 246 -5.11 6.01 14.85
CA LYS A 246 -5.76 7.33 14.84
C LYS A 246 -7.04 7.30 14.03
N ASN A 247 -7.04 6.54 12.95
CA ASN A 247 -8.16 6.43 12.04
C ASN A 247 -8.53 4.96 11.86
N ILE A 248 -9.80 4.71 11.62
CA ILE A 248 -10.38 3.39 11.41
C ILE A 248 -11.05 3.38 10.04
N LEU A 249 -10.77 2.37 9.24
CA LEU A 249 -11.52 2.04 8.04
C LEU A 249 -12.27 0.74 8.26
N PHE A 250 -13.60 0.80 8.22
CA PHE A 250 -14.49 -0.36 8.29
C PHE A 250 -14.97 -0.72 6.88
N LEU A 251 -14.73 -1.95 6.46
CA LEU A 251 -15.15 -2.44 5.16
C LEU A 251 -16.08 -3.64 5.33
N ALA A 252 -17.15 -3.67 4.54
CA ALA A 252 -18.05 -4.80 4.43
C ALA A 252 -18.46 -5.04 2.96
N ASP A 253 -19.08 -6.18 2.70
CA ASP A 253 -19.56 -6.57 1.37
C ASP A 253 -20.88 -5.88 0.97
N ARG A 254 -21.68 -5.44 1.94
CA ARG A 254 -23.02 -4.87 1.71
C ARG A 254 -23.21 -3.56 2.45
N THR A 255 -23.90 -2.62 1.81
CA THR A 255 -24.26 -1.31 2.39
C THR A 255 -25.09 -1.44 3.67
N SER A 256 -25.98 -2.41 3.77
CA SER A 256 -26.76 -2.67 4.98
C SER A 256 -25.89 -2.99 6.20
N LEU A 257 -24.82 -3.77 6.02
CA LEU A 257 -23.84 -4.08 7.07
C LEU A 257 -23.00 -2.86 7.44
N VAL A 258 -22.63 -2.04 6.45
CA VAL A 258 -21.93 -0.77 6.66
C VAL A 258 -22.78 0.17 7.53
N THR A 259 -24.05 0.37 7.18
CA THR A 259 -24.97 1.24 7.92
C THR A 259 -25.24 0.70 9.33
N GLN A 260 -25.42 -0.62 9.50
CA GLN A 260 -25.58 -1.24 10.81
C GLN A 260 -24.34 -1.05 11.68
N ALA A 261 -23.15 -1.24 11.12
CA ALA A 261 -21.89 -1.05 11.84
C ALA A 261 -21.71 0.43 12.24
N LYS A 262 -21.92 1.39 11.32
CA LYS A 262 -21.90 2.84 11.62
C LYS A 262 -22.78 3.18 12.82
N ARG A 263 -24.04 2.72 12.82
CA ARG A 263 -24.98 2.94 13.95
C ARG A 263 -24.44 2.38 15.27
N ALA A 264 -23.85 1.17 15.23
CA ALA A 264 -23.28 0.56 16.43
C ALA A 264 -22.08 1.34 16.96
N PHE A 265 -21.21 1.84 16.08
CA PHE A 265 -20.08 2.70 16.45
C PHE A 265 -20.54 4.02 17.05
N VAL A 266 -21.50 4.72 16.44
CA VAL A 266 -22.09 5.96 16.99
C VAL A 266 -22.65 5.75 18.38
N ASN A 267 -23.37 4.65 18.60
CA ASN A 267 -24.00 4.37 19.89
C ASN A 267 -22.98 3.98 21.00
N LEU A 268 -21.89 3.31 20.63
CA LEU A 268 -20.94 2.76 21.60
C LEU A 268 -19.66 3.61 21.75
N LEU A 269 -19.37 4.46 20.77
CA LEU A 269 -18.24 5.41 20.77
C LEU A 269 -18.75 6.79 20.28
N PRO A 270 -19.58 7.48 21.07
CA PRO A 270 -20.24 8.73 20.63
C PRO A 270 -19.26 9.86 20.32
N ASP A 271 -18.08 9.86 20.93
CA ASP A 271 -17.05 10.90 20.71
C ASP A 271 -16.24 10.69 19.42
N LEU A 272 -16.44 9.56 18.72
CA LEU A 272 -15.71 9.24 17.50
C LEU A 272 -16.45 9.81 16.28
N SER A 273 -15.81 10.71 15.54
CA SER A 273 -16.36 11.19 14.27
C SER A 273 -16.43 10.06 13.24
N VAL A 274 -17.58 9.91 12.60
CA VAL A 274 -17.86 8.80 11.67
C VAL A 274 -18.43 9.31 10.35
N THR A 275 -18.06 8.68 9.25
CA THR A 275 -18.67 8.92 7.93
C THR A 275 -18.96 7.61 7.20
N ASN A 276 -19.94 7.60 6.30
CA ASN A 276 -20.27 6.47 5.44
C ASN A 276 -20.12 6.88 3.97
N LEU A 277 -19.08 6.41 3.33
CA LEU A 277 -18.80 6.73 1.91
C LEU A 277 -19.84 6.16 0.93
N CYS A 278 -20.69 5.24 1.36
CA CYS A 278 -21.82 4.79 0.55
C CYS A 278 -22.93 5.85 0.47
N GLU A 279 -22.99 6.78 1.43
CA GLU A 279 -23.95 7.87 1.54
C GLU A 279 -23.32 9.22 1.17
N GLU A 280 -22.12 9.49 1.69
CA GLU A 280 -21.36 10.73 1.53
C GLU A 280 -20.04 10.44 0.81
N LYS A 281 -20.07 10.43 -0.51
CA LYS A 281 -18.86 10.23 -1.32
C LYS A 281 -17.84 11.32 -1.03
N ASP A 282 -16.56 10.94 -1.02
CA ASP A 282 -15.41 11.84 -0.85
C ASP A 282 -15.24 12.50 0.53
N ASN A 283 -16.03 12.14 1.54
CA ASN A 283 -15.88 12.64 2.91
C ASN A 283 -14.95 11.73 3.74
N PHE A 284 -13.64 11.96 3.67
CA PHE A 284 -12.62 11.22 4.42
C PHE A 284 -12.16 11.92 5.71
N ALA A 285 -12.80 13.02 6.11
CA ALA A 285 -12.34 13.83 7.25
C ALA A 285 -12.59 13.17 8.62
N ALA A 286 -13.48 12.20 8.71
CA ALA A 286 -13.82 11.52 9.95
C ALA A 286 -12.73 10.55 10.42
N HIS A 287 -12.63 10.34 11.74
CA HIS A 287 -11.71 9.35 12.32
C HIS A 287 -12.10 7.91 12.03
N CYS A 288 -13.39 7.63 11.81
CA CYS A 288 -13.87 6.31 11.41
C CYS A 288 -14.67 6.41 10.11
N VAL A 289 -14.15 5.77 9.08
CA VAL A 289 -14.73 5.75 7.73
C VAL A 289 -15.33 4.38 7.48
N PHE A 290 -16.58 4.35 7.05
CA PHE A 290 -17.34 3.14 6.72
C PHE A 290 -17.56 3.07 5.21
N SER A 291 -17.33 1.91 4.61
CA SER A 291 -17.52 1.72 3.17
C SER A 291 -17.74 0.25 2.79
N THR A 292 -18.22 0.02 1.58
CA THR A 292 -18.10 -1.29 0.95
C THR A 292 -16.78 -1.40 0.18
N TYR A 293 -16.32 -2.62 -0.08
CA TYR A 293 -15.14 -2.85 -0.93
C TYR A 293 -15.31 -2.22 -2.31
N GLN A 294 -16.51 -2.32 -2.90
CA GLN A 294 -16.82 -1.76 -4.21
C GLN A 294 -16.75 -0.24 -4.23
N THR A 295 -17.33 0.42 -3.22
CA THR A 295 -17.28 1.89 -3.13
C THR A 295 -15.84 2.37 -2.98
N MET A 296 -15.03 1.72 -2.13
CA MET A 296 -13.61 2.08 -1.95
C MET A 296 -12.74 1.84 -3.19
N TYR A 297 -13.10 0.87 -4.03
CA TYR A 297 -12.34 0.59 -5.25
C TYR A 297 -12.64 1.59 -6.35
N ASN A 298 -13.82 2.20 -6.34
CA ASN A 298 -14.30 3.16 -7.35
C ASN A 298 -14.14 4.63 -6.89
N SER A 299 -13.60 4.88 -5.71
CA SER A 299 -13.22 6.20 -5.18
C SER A 299 -11.75 6.44 -5.45
#